data_560171a5ab6fafb6384d671de1d37644
#
_entry.id   560171a5ab6fafb6384d671de1d37644
#
_cell.length_a   1.000
_cell.length_b   1.000
_cell.length_c   1.000
_cell.angle_alpha   90.00
_cell.angle_beta   90.00
_cell.angle_gamma   90.00
#
_symmetry.space_group_name_H-M   'P 1'
#
loop_
_entity.id
_entity.type
_entity.pdbx_description
1 polymer ?
#
loop_
_entity_poly.entity_id
_entity_poly.type
_entity_poly.pdbx_seq_one_letter_code
_entity_poly.pdbx_strand_id
1 'polypeptide(L)'
;MTDITLSRYVSHDTWNSYQSMLRILKNYKLPLRRVPKGSPVAAVEMSFSGYPGVIYSGDDFTITSAGLTVLETTIGNNNKALWRHVKARGSVLEGVRATVANRLATDGQTWTSVFSKGRLQSEK
;
A
#
# COMPACT_ATOMS: atom_id res chain seq x y z
N MET A 1 -26.01 -21.39 18.02
CA MET A 1 -25.68 -20.28 17.12
C MET A 1 -24.41 -20.71 16.40
N THR A 2 -24.52 -21.13 15.14
CA THR A 2 -23.37 -21.56 14.32
C THR A 2 -22.68 -20.32 13.80
N ASP A 3 -21.46 -20.06 14.27
CA ASP A 3 -20.60 -19.02 13.70
C ASP A 3 -20.31 -19.36 12.22
N ILE A 4 -20.87 -18.57 11.32
CA ILE A 4 -20.52 -18.65 9.90
C ILE A 4 -19.21 -17.89 9.73
N THR A 5 -18.08 -18.60 9.75
CA THR A 5 -16.78 -18.02 9.40
C THR A 5 -16.78 -17.72 7.91
N LEU A 6 -16.86 -16.44 7.56
CA LEU A 6 -16.79 -16.00 6.18
C LEU A 6 -15.31 -15.99 5.75
N SER A 7 -14.88 -17.02 5.04
CA SER A 7 -13.55 -17.10 4.45
C SER A 7 -13.50 -16.23 3.18
N ARG A 8 -12.51 -15.36 3.08
CA ARG A 8 -12.23 -14.57 1.87
C ARG A 8 -10.98 -15.10 1.21
N TYR A 9 -11.09 -15.37 -0.09
CA TYR A 9 -9.95 -15.77 -0.92
C TYR A 9 -9.61 -14.61 -1.85
N VAL A 10 -8.32 -14.28 -1.91
CA VAL A 10 -7.80 -13.20 -2.75
C VAL A 10 -6.64 -13.75 -3.55
N SER A 11 -6.62 -13.47 -4.85
CA SER A 11 -5.50 -13.78 -5.74
C SER A 11 -5.08 -12.53 -6.51
N HIS A 12 -3.82 -12.45 -6.83
CA HIS A 12 -3.24 -11.37 -7.63
C HIS A 12 -2.22 -11.94 -8.60
N ASP A 13 -2.16 -11.35 -9.79
CA ASP A 13 -1.24 -11.70 -10.86
C ASP A 13 -0.64 -10.43 -11.45
N THR A 14 0.69 -10.37 -11.51
CA THR A 14 1.43 -9.22 -12.01
C THR A 14 2.05 -9.56 -13.36
N TRP A 15 1.69 -8.83 -14.39
CA TRP A 15 2.24 -8.99 -15.72
C TRP A 15 3.51 -8.15 -15.86
N ASN A 16 4.63 -8.83 -16.07
CA ASN A 16 5.92 -8.17 -16.26
C ASN A 16 6.86 -9.02 -17.11
N SER A 17 8.02 -8.46 -17.48
CA SER A 17 9.08 -9.19 -18.17
C SER A 17 9.78 -10.18 -17.24
N TYR A 18 10.34 -11.26 -17.80
CA TYR A 18 11.07 -12.26 -17.00
C TYR A 18 12.25 -11.67 -16.24
N GLN A 19 12.91 -10.63 -16.76
CA GLN A 19 14.00 -9.97 -16.07
C GLN A 19 13.57 -9.27 -14.77
N SER A 20 12.29 -8.93 -14.67
CA SER A 20 11.70 -8.25 -13.50
C SER A 20 11.00 -9.21 -12.53
N MET A 21 11.10 -10.52 -12.74
CA MET A 21 10.39 -11.52 -11.94
C MET A 21 11.05 -11.84 -10.60
N LEU A 22 12.19 -11.24 -10.27
CA LEU A 22 12.79 -11.44 -8.96
C LEU A 22 11.87 -10.87 -7.88
N ARG A 23 11.29 -11.74 -7.08
CA ARG A 23 10.41 -11.39 -5.97
C ARG A 23 10.97 -11.95 -4.68
N ILE A 24 10.83 -11.16 -3.61
CA ILE A 24 11.17 -11.56 -2.25
C ILE A 24 9.92 -11.37 -1.40
N LEU A 25 9.43 -12.45 -0.83
CA LEU A 25 8.39 -12.36 0.18
C LEU A 25 9.02 -11.84 1.47
N LYS A 26 8.54 -10.70 1.94
CA LYS A 26 9.04 -10.02 3.14
C LYS A 26 7.98 -10.01 4.22
N ASN A 27 8.41 -10.25 5.46
CA ASN A 27 7.57 -10.06 6.63
C ASN A 27 8.27 -9.09 7.57
N TYR A 28 7.61 -7.97 7.88
CA TYR A 28 8.12 -6.92 8.75
C TYR A 28 7.26 -6.78 9.99
N LYS A 29 7.79 -7.22 11.13
CA LYS A 29 7.18 -6.99 12.43
C LYS A 29 7.85 -5.81 13.12
N LEU A 30 7.24 -4.65 13.02
CA LEU A 30 7.79 -3.38 13.50
C LEU A 30 6.80 -2.72 14.47
N PRO A 31 7.15 -2.60 15.77
CA PRO A 31 6.29 -2.00 16.79
C PRO A 31 6.32 -0.46 16.69
N LEU A 32 5.93 0.06 15.53
CA LEU A 32 5.91 1.49 15.27
C LEU A 32 4.77 2.16 16.05
N ARG A 33 4.96 3.46 16.33
CA ARG A 33 3.97 4.31 16.97
C ARG A 33 3.59 5.47 16.05
N ARG A 34 2.35 5.95 16.18
CA ARG A 34 1.85 7.07 15.38
C ARG A 34 2.62 8.36 15.63
N VAL A 35 3.02 8.57 16.86
CA VAL A 35 3.89 9.67 17.31
C VAL A 35 4.76 9.16 18.46
N PRO A 36 5.88 9.83 18.80
CA PRO A 36 6.65 9.50 20.01
C PRO A 36 5.74 9.42 21.24
N LYS A 37 5.81 8.34 21.99
CA LYS A 37 4.94 8.04 23.15
C LYS A 37 3.43 7.89 22.83
N GLY A 38 3.03 7.90 21.56
CA GLY A 38 1.65 7.70 21.15
C GLY A 38 1.23 6.22 21.07
N SER A 39 -0.01 6.00 20.63
CA SER A 39 -0.55 4.65 20.39
C SER A 39 0.23 3.91 19.30
N PRO A 40 0.29 2.58 19.35
CA PRO A 40 0.83 1.77 18.25
C PRO A 40 0.08 2.02 16.94
N VAL A 41 0.73 1.73 15.82
CA VAL A 41 0.05 1.63 14.52
C VAL A 41 -0.89 0.43 14.51
N ALA A 42 -1.92 0.45 13.66
CA ALA A 42 -2.89 -0.64 13.55
C ALA A 42 -2.23 -1.94 13.06
N ALA A 43 -1.38 -1.85 12.04
CA ALA A 43 -0.64 -2.98 11.49
C ALA A 43 0.81 -2.97 11.96
N VAL A 44 1.12 -3.68 13.03
CA VAL A 44 2.50 -3.88 13.51
C VAL A 44 3.26 -4.88 12.64
N GLU A 45 2.55 -5.79 11.98
CA GLU A 45 3.12 -6.79 11.09
C GLU A 45 2.54 -6.64 9.69
N MET A 46 3.41 -6.77 8.68
CA MET A 46 3.02 -6.76 7.27
C MET A 46 3.85 -7.78 6.51
N SER A 47 3.15 -8.58 5.70
CA SER A 47 3.76 -9.48 4.70
C SER A 47 3.48 -8.93 3.31
N PHE A 48 4.49 -8.84 2.47
CA PHE A 48 4.35 -8.31 1.13
C PHE A 48 5.37 -8.88 0.15
N SER A 49 5.01 -8.90 -1.11
CA SER A 49 5.92 -9.18 -2.22
C SER A 49 6.70 -7.92 -2.60
N GLY A 50 7.99 -8.05 -2.81
CA GLY A 50 8.83 -6.92 -3.14
C GLY A 50 10.14 -7.35 -3.80
N TYR A 51 11.10 -6.42 -3.85
CA TYR A 51 12.41 -6.61 -4.44
C TYR A 51 13.51 -6.39 -3.41
N PRO A 52 14.77 -6.79 -3.70
CA PRO A 52 15.91 -6.36 -2.90
C PRO A 52 15.96 -4.83 -2.77
N GLY A 53 16.19 -4.32 -1.56
CA GLY A 53 16.31 -2.89 -1.30
C GLY A 53 15.00 -2.09 -1.27
N VAL A 54 13.85 -2.68 -1.61
CA VAL A 54 12.54 -2.02 -1.61
C VAL A 54 11.76 -2.41 -0.35
N ILE A 55 11.10 -1.45 0.28
CA ILE A 55 10.39 -1.62 1.56
C ILE A 55 8.86 -1.66 1.43
N TYR A 56 8.34 -1.74 0.22
CA TYR A 56 6.92 -1.80 -0.10
C TYR A 56 6.69 -2.71 -1.32
N SER A 57 5.45 -3.13 -1.54
CA SER A 57 5.03 -3.74 -2.80
C SER A 57 4.48 -2.64 -3.70
N GLY A 58 5.04 -2.51 -4.90
CA GLY A 58 4.62 -1.52 -5.88
C GLY A 58 3.75 -2.08 -6.99
N ASP A 59 3.64 -3.40 -7.09
CA ASP A 59 2.98 -4.08 -8.20
C ASP A 59 2.35 -5.43 -7.82
N ASP A 60 2.34 -5.80 -6.55
CA ASP A 60 1.81 -7.09 -6.11
C ASP A 60 0.83 -6.91 -4.93
N PHE A 61 1.16 -7.47 -3.77
CA PHE A 61 0.25 -7.50 -2.63
C PHE A 61 0.91 -7.14 -1.31
N THR A 62 0.09 -6.68 -0.39
CA THR A 62 0.43 -6.52 1.04
C THR A 62 -0.68 -7.11 1.90
N ILE A 63 -0.32 -7.94 2.88
CA ILE A 63 -1.23 -8.44 3.92
C ILE A 63 -0.81 -7.81 5.24
N THR A 64 -1.77 -7.27 5.99
CA THR A 64 -1.53 -6.56 7.24
C THR A 64 -2.11 -7.29 8.44
N SER A 65 -1.48 -7.18 9.61
CA SER A 65 -2.02 -7.71 10.87
C SER A 65 -3.30 -7.00 11.34
N ALA A 66 -3.68 -5.90 10.69
CA ALA A 66 -4.97 -5.23 10.89
C ALA A 66 -6.12 -5.88 10.09
N GLY A 67 -5.87 -7.01 9.39
CA GLY A 67 -6.87 -7.74 8.63
C GLY A 67 -7.17 -7.17 7.24
N LEU A 68 -6.30 -6.32 6.71
CA LEU A 68 -6.41 -5.79 5.35
C LEU A 68 -5.49 -6.55 4.39
N THR A 69 -6.02 -6.84 3.20
CA THR A 69 -5.24 -7.21 2.02
C THR A 69 -5.31 -6.06 1.01
N VAL A 70 -4.15 -5.60 0.58
CA VAL A 70 -4.01 -4.49 -0.38
C VAL A 70 -3.35 -5.05 -1.63
N LEU A 71 -3.97 -4.82 -2.78
CA LEU A 71 -3.50 -5.24 -4.08
C LEU A 71 -3.26 -4.00 -4.94
N GLU A 72 -2.24 -4.04 -5.76
CA GLU A 72 -1.96 -3.01 -6.75
C GLU A 72 -2.16 -3.57 -8.15
N THR A 73 -2.66 -2.76 -9.06
CA THR A 73 -2.65 -3.03 -10.48
C THR A 73 -2.45 -1.75 -11.26
N THR A 74 -1.56 -1.79 -12.23
CA THR A 74 -1.19 -0.61 -13.01
C THR A 74 -2.22 -0.31 -14.10
N ILE A 75 -2.67 0.94 -14.15
CA ILE A 75 -3.51 1.46 -15.24
C ILE A 75 -2.69 2.42 -16.08
N GLY A 76 -2.49 2.08 -17.35
CA GLY A 76 -1.82 2.95 -18.31
C GLY A 76 -2.65 4.18 -18.66
N ASN A 77 -1.98 5.32 -18.79
CA ASN A 77 -2.62 6.56 -19.27
C ASN A 77 -1.76 7.20 -20.36
N ASN A 78 -2.30 7.25 -21.57
CA ASN A 78 -1.61 7.79 -22.75
C ASN A 78 -1.82 9.30 -22.94
N ASN A 79 -2.63 9.95 -22.12
CA ASN A 79 -2.87 11.40 -22.23
C ASN A 79 -1.70 12.19 -21.63
N LYS A 80 -0.74 12.53 -22.48
CA LYS A 80 0.46 13.30 -22.08
C LYS A 80 0.14 14.67 -21.49
N ALA A 81 -1.01 15.29 -21.82
CA ALA A 81 -1.39 16.58 -21.27
C ALA A 81 -1.63 16.54 -19.76
N LEU A 82 -1.89 15.38 -19.19
CA LEU A 82 -2.07 15.23 -17.74
C LEU A 82 -0.78 15.39 -16.93
N TRP A 83 0.40 15.27 -17.55
CA TRP A 83 1.68 15.51 -16.89
C TRP A 83 1.80 16.92 -16.29
N ARG A 84 1.09 17.90 -16.85
CA ARG A 84 1.03 19.27 -16.29
C ARG A 84 0.52 19.32 -14.84
N HIS A 85 -0.23 18.31 -14.42
CA HIS A 85 -0.77 18.21 -13.05
C HIS A 85 0.17 17.47 -12.10
N VAL A 86 1.24 16.86 -12.61
CA VAL A 86 2.22 16.15 -11.79
C VAL A 86 3.24 17.16 -11.28
N LYS A 87 3.22 17.41 -9.98
CA LYS A 87 4.15 18.34 -9.31
C LYS A 87 5.09 17.56 -8.41
N ALA A 88 6.39 17.68 -8.62
CA ALA A 88 7.40 17.03 -7.79
C ALA A 88 7.43 17.58 -6.35
N ARG A 89 7.12 18.86 -6.18
CA ARG A 89 7.07 19.52 -4.86
C ARG A 89 5.69 19.39 -4.23
N GLY A 90 5.66 19.07 -2.94
CA GLY A 90 4.42 18.95 -2.16
C GLY A 90 3.67 17.63 -2.35
N SER A 91 4.23 16.67 -3.10
CA SER A 91 3.69 15.32 -3.22
C SER A 91 4.54 14.30 -2.46
N VAL A 92 3.89 13.28 -1.95
CA VAL A 92 4.55 12.12 -1.32
C VAL A 92 4.51 10.96 -2.31
N LEU A 93 5.64 10.28 -2.48
CA LEU A 93 5.76 9.11 -3.35
C LEU A 93 4.71 8.05 -2.99
N GLU A 94 4.17 7.40 -4.01
CA GLU A 94 3.09 6.41 -3.87
C GLU A 94 3.43 5.32 -2.87
N GLY A 95 4.59 4.67 -2.98
CA GLY A 95 5.00 3.58 -2.09
C GLY A 95 5.10 4.02 -0.62
N VAL A 96 5.46 5.27 -0.33
CA VAL A 96 5.45 5.82 1.04
C VAL A 96 4.01 6.00 1.52
N ARG A 97 3.13 6.55 0.69
CA ARG A 97 1.71 6.74 1.03
C ARG A 97 1.01 5.40 1.29
N ALA A 98 1.26 4.41 0.42
CA ALA A 98 0.73 3.06 0.57
C ALA A 98 1.22 2.42 1.87
N THR A 99 2.53 2.50 2.16
CA THR A 99 3.10 1.97 3.40
C THR A 99 2.48 2.62 4.64
N VAL A 100 2.30 3.93 4.63
CA VAL A 100 1.67 4.66 5.75
C VAL A 100 0.20 4.24 5.89
N ALA A 101 -0.56 4.16 4.80
CA ALA A 101 -1.94 3.73 4.83
C ALA A 101 -2.06 2.28 5.34
N ASN A 102 -1.21 1.37 4.87
CA ASN A 102 -1.15 -0.02 5.31
C ASN A 102 -0.88 -0.15 6.83
N ARG A 103 -0.05 0.73 7.38
CA ARG A 103 0.28 0.73 8.82
C ARG A 103 -0.82 1.33 9.69
N LEU A 104 -1.53 2.34 9.21
CA LEU A 104 -2.47 3.12 10.02
C LEU A 104 -3.93 2.66 9.91
N ALA A 105 -4.32 2.03 8.80
CA ALA A 105 -5.70 1.70 8.50
C ALA A 105 -6.14 0.39 9.18
N THR A 106 -7.42 0.38 9.59
CA THR A 106 -8.12 -0.79 10.11
C THR A 106 -9.22 -1.28 9.16
N ASP A 107 -9.53 -0.48 8.14
CA ASP A 107 -10.56 -0.73 7.14
C ASP A 107 -10.26 0.03 5.83
N GLY A 108 -10.98 -0.29 4.76
CA GLY A 108 -10.76 0.30 3.44
C GLY A 108 -11.04 1.80 3.38
N GLN A 109 -12.01 2.31 4.15
CA GLN A 109 -12.34 3.73 4.19
C GLN A 109 -11.20 4.53 4.85
N THR A 110 -10.71 4.07 5.97
CA THR A 110 -9.55 4.65 6.66
C THR A 110 -8.32 4.59 5.76
N TRP A 111 -8.10 3.46 5.09
CA TRP A 111 -6.98 3.30 4.16
C TRP A 111 -7.03 4.36 3.05
N THR A 112 -8.17 4.50 2.38
CA THR A 112 -8.37 5.48 1.31
C THR A 112 -8.18 6.92 1.80
N SER A 113 -8.71 7.24 2.97
CA SER A 113 -8.55 8.55 3.60
C SER A 113 -7.08 8.89 3.88
N VAL A 114 -6.31 7.95 4.40
CA VAL A 114 -4.87 8.12 4.67
C VAL A 114 -4.09 8.22 3.37
N PHE A 115 -4.32 7.31 2.43
CA PHE A 115 -3.63 7.24 1.15
C PHE A 115 -3.86 8.48 0.28
N SER A 116 -5.04 9.09 0.36
CA SER A 116 -5.35 10.30 -0.40
C SER A 116 -4.62 11.55 0.11
N LYS A 117 -4.14 11.55 1.35
CA LYS A 117 -3.32 12.65 1.88
C LYS A 117 -1.95 12.68 1.19
N GLY A 118 -1.46 13.87 0.86
CA GLY A 118 -0.18 14.02 0.14
C GLY A 118 -0.25 13.70 -1.35
N ARG A 119 -1.46 13.54 -1.92
CA ARG A 119 -1.65 13.65 -3.37
C ARG A 119 -1.26 15.06 -3.82
N LEU A 120 -0.88 15.16 -5.09
CA LEU A 120 -0.85 16.43 -5.79
C LEU A 120 -2.19 17.13 -5.55
N GLN A 121 -2.20 18.19 -4.75
CA GLN A 121 -3.37 19.06 -4.70
C GLN A 121 -3.44 19.75 -6.07
N SER A 122 -4.38 19.34 -6.91
CA SER A 122 -4.87 20.23 -7.95
C SER A 122 -5.44 21.42 -7.21
N GLU A 123 -4.84 22.58 -7.40
CA GLU A 123 -5.44 23.84 -6.98
C GLU A 123 -6.90 23.85 -7.48
N LYS A 124 -7.83 24.13 -6.57
CA LYS A 124 -9.24 24.30 -6.89
C LYS A 124 -9.43 25.49 -7.82
#